data_9ac13701da28ff22faee8fbe96b3b32d
#
_entry.id   9ac13701da28ff22faee8fbe96b3b32d
#
_cell.length_a   1.000
_cell.length_b   1.000
_cell.length_c   1.000
_cell.angle_alpha   90.00
_cell.angle_beta   90.00
_cell.angle_gamma   90.00
#
_symmetry.space_group_name_H-M   'P 1'
#
loop_
_entity.id
_entity.type
_entity.pdbx_description
1 polymer ?
#
loop_
_entity_poly.entity_id
_entity_poly.type
_entity_poly.pdbx_seq_one_letter_code
_entity_poly.pdbx_strand_id
1 'polypeptide(L)'
;VSLGSEVDLNEEIDTKLLASFETVLISKLPHLDPITKKIKNPTPLVNITDTLLECAAVEFGLNISQDYVKVFGKLESQLPSGSIKIRPAQKIFEEAIKSGKLRSGQTIFEATSGNFGLALSMISKLGLNVIALVSRKLQDGVLEELKKSGIRIIDLDVDICPAPGSESKGNALTTKITLEYLRTELMNYGFDIAPFDIHKEEIEILLAKQDVINLAKLLAKIYDGFCPEQYDNELNVIAHIETTAKEIDEQLENIGENLSNYSVVCTFGTGGTSLGLSRYISNVYGKKAVHVVFPLEDQDVARXXXXXXXXC
;
A
#
# COMPACT_ATOMS: atom_id res chain seq x y z
N VAL A 1 -30.24 7.47 -17.47
CA VAL A 1 -29.82 6.20 -18.10
C VAL A 1 -28.93 5.50 -17.09
N SER A 2 -29.50 4.49 -16.43
CA SER A 2 -28.83 3.71 -15.41
C SER A 2 -27.92 2.68 -16.09
N LEU A 3 -26.61 2.84 -15.96
CA LEU A 3 -25.68 1.77 -16.22
C LEU A 3 -25.48 1.00 -14.90
N GLY A 4 -26.42 0.09 -14.66
CA GLY A 4 -26.24 -0.88 -13.59
C GLY A 4 -25.25 -1.94 -14.08
N SER A 5 -24.05 -1.95 -13.55
CA SER A 5 -23.20 -3.11 -13.67
C SER A 5 -23.85 -4.23 -12.86
N GLU A 6 -24.33 -5.26 -13.53
CA GLU A 6 -24.74 -6.50 -12.86
C GLU A 6 -23.51 -7.07 -12.17
N VAL A 7 -23.50 -7.02 -10.86
CA VAL A 7 -22.52 -7.75 -10.06
C VAL A 7 -22.93 -9.22 -10.15
N ASP A 8 -22.07 -10.02 -10.72
CA ASP A 8 -22.30 -11.48 -10.80
C ASP A 8 -22.21 -12.02 -9.36
N LEU A 9 -23.36 -12.29 -8.76
CA LEU A 9 -23.48 -12.69 -7.35
C LEU A 9 -23.11 -14.17 -7.09
N ASN A 10 -22.44 -14.83 -8.05
CA ASN A 10 -22.18 -16.27 -7.97
C ASN A 10 -20.69 -16.64 -7.77
N GLU A 11 -19.83 -15.73 -7.34
CA GLU A 11 -18.45 -16.11 -6.99
C GLU A 11 -18.44 -16.77 -5.60
N GLU A 12 -18.15 -18.07 -5.58
CA GLU A 12 -18.13 -18.85 -4.33
C GLU A 12 -16.91 -18.47 -3.47
N ILE A 13 -17.17 -18.12 -2.22
CA ILE A 13 -16.12 -17.74 -1.27
C ILE A 13 -15.18 -18.92 -1.01
N ASP A 14 -13.87 -18.70 -1.15
CA ASP A 14 -12.87 -19.71 -0.80
C ASP A 14 -12.71 -19.73 0.74
N THR A 15 -13.54 -20.55 1.38
CA THR A 15 -13.59 -20.64 2.85
C THR A 15 -12.28 -21.16 3.46
N LYS A 16 -11.52 -21.99 2.73
CA LYS A 16 -10.22 -22.49 3.21
C LYS A 16 -9.17 -21.38 3.20
N LEU A 17 -9.13 -20.62 2.11
CA LEU A 17 -8.21 -19.46 2.00
C LEU A 17 -8.55 -18.42 3.07
N LEU A 18 -9.85 -18.15 3.28
CA LEU A 18 -10.30 -17.19 4.30
C LEU A 18 -9.86 -17.64 5.69
N ALA A 19 -10.10 -18.92 6.05
CA ALA A 19 -9.70 -19.44 7.35
C ALA A 19 -8.17 -19.38 7.55
N SER A 20 -7.40 -19.68 6.51
CA SER A 20 -5.93 -19.56 6.55
C SER A 20 -5.52 -18.10 6.74
N PHE A 21 -6.16 -17.18 6.02
CA PHE A 21 -5.90 -15.74 6.10
C PHE A 21 -6.16 -15.22 7.53
N GLU A 22 -7.29 -15.59 8.11
CA GLU A 22 -7.66 -15.21 9.48
C GLU A 22 -6.66 -15.76 10.52
N THR A 23 -6.29 -17.03 10.39
CA THR A 23 -5.41 -17.70 11.36
C THR A 23 -3.96 -17.21 11.24
N VAL A 24 -3.44 -17.09 10.02
CA VAL A 24 -2.01 -16.83 9.79
C VAL A 24 -1.68 -15.34 9.86
N LEU A 25 -2.58 -14.49 9.36
CA LEU A 25 -2.34 -13.05 9.25
C LEU A 25 -3.17 -12.20 10.22
N ILE A 26 -4.50 -12.25 10.16
CA ILE A 26 -5.34 -11.34 10.95
C ILE A 26 -5.04 -11.54 12.46
N SER A 27 -4.87 -12.77 12.91
CA SER A 27 -4.58 -13.05 14.32
C SER A 27 -3.31 -12.35 14.84
N LYS A 28 -2.41 -11.93 13.97
CA LYS A 28 -1.11 -11.33 14.33
C LYS A 28 -1.00 -9.84 14.01
N LEU A 29 -1.94 -9.33 13.23
CA LEU A 29 -1.92 -7.94 12.76
C LEU A 29 -2.93 -7.10 13.53
N PRO A 30 -2.75 -5.77 13.54
CA PRO A 30 -3.79 -4.90 14.11
C PRO A 30 -5.10 -5.09 13.36
N HIS A 31 -6.15 -5.39 14.11
CA HIS A 31 -7.49 -5.56 13.54
C HIS A 31 -8.55 -5.16 14.56
N LEU A 32 -9.71 -4.79 14.06
CA LEU A 32 -10.86 -4.45 14.89
C LEU A 32 -11.55 -5.73 15.38
N ASP A 33 -11.57 -5.92 16.68
CA ASP A 33 -12.30 -7.05 17.29
C ASP A 33 -13.82 -6.84 17.05
N PRO A 34 -14.50 -7.78 16.41
CA PRO A 34 -15.91 -7.59 16.05
C PRO A 34 -16.85 -7.54 17.26
N ILE A 35 -16.43 -8.07 18.41
CA ILE A 35 -17.23 -8.12 19.63
C ILE A 35 -16.99 -6.88 20.50
N THR A 36 -15.73 -6.65 20.86
CA THR A 36 -15.35 -5.55 21.77
C THR A 36 -15.25 -4.20 21.09
N LYS A 37 -15.18 -4.19 19.75
CA LYS A 37 -14.98 -2.99 18.93
C LYS A 37 -13.68 -2.24 19.26
N LYS A 38 -12.73 -2.94 19.88
CA LYS A 38 -11.37 -2.43 20.19
C LYS A 38 -10.32 -3.04 19.27
N ILE A 39 -9.20 -2.34 19.14
CA ILE A 39 -8.10 -2.83 18.32
C ILE A 39 -7.32 -3.92 19.07
N LYS A 40 -7.14 -5.06 18.43
CA LYS A 40 -6.24 -6.14 18.87
C LYS A 40 -4.88 -5.98 18.20
N ASN A 41 -3.84 -6.44 18.88
CA ASN A 41 -2.44 -6.43 18.40
C ASN A 41 -1.95 -5.05 17.94
N PRO A 42 -2.18 -3.98 18.72
CA PRO A 42 -1.76 -2.65 18.30
C PRO A 42 -0.23 -2.54 18.22
N THR A 43 0.27 -1.75 17.26
CA THR A 43 1.68 -1.36 17.28
C THR A 43 1.92 -0.35 18.40
N PRO A 44 3.16 -0.24 18.93
CA PRO A 44 3.42 0.70 20.03
C PRO A 44 3.22 2.15 19.61
N LEU A 45 2.65 2.94 20.53
CA LEU A 45 2.64 4.39 20.48
C LEU A 45 3.55 4.86 21.61
N VAL A 46 4.70 5.45 21.28
CA VAL A 46 5.78 5.75 22.22
C VAL A 46 5.96 7.26 22.37
N ASN A 47 6.05 7.73 23.61
CA ASN A 47 6.41 9.13 23.85
C ASN A 47 7.87 9.32 23.45
N ILE A 48 8.12 10.17 22.47
CA ILE A 48 9.47 10.49 21.95
C ILE A 48 9.82 11.97 22.15
N THR A 49 9.11 12.65 23.05
CA THR A 49 9.25 14.10 23.26
C THR A 49 10.70 14.48 23.56
N ASP A 50 11.30 13.85 24.57
CA ASP A 50 12.66 14.18 25.00
C ASP A 50 13.69 14.00 23.89
N THR A 51 13.63 12.83 23.22
CA THR A 51 14.53 12.53 22.12
C THR A 51 14.40 13.53 20.98
N LEU A 52 13.16 13.88 20.63
CA LEU A 52 12.93 14.81 19.52
C LEU A 52 13.40 16.22 19.86
N LEU A 53 13.15 16.69 21.11
CA LEU A 53 13.58 18.01 21.56
C LEU A 53 15.10 18.09 21.64
N GLU A 54 15.75 17.03 22.10
CA GLU A 54 17.22 16.94 22.11
C GLU A 54 17.79 17.03 20.69
N CYS A 55 17.22 16.27 19.76
CA CYS A 55 17.63 16.35 18.35
C CYS A 55 17.39 17.77 17.77
N ALA A 56 16.26 18.38 18.08
CA ALA A 56 15.93 19.72 17.60
C ALA A 56 16.94 20.77 18.13
N ALA A 57 17.35 20.63 19.38
CA ALA A 57 18.35 21.54 19.98
C ALA A 57 19.72 21.36 19.32
N VAL A 58 20.14 20.10 19.12
CA VAL A 58 21.47 19.77 18.56
C VAL A 58 21.56 20.14 17.07
N GLU A 59 20.56 19.73 16.29
CA GLU A 59 20.63 19.86 14.83
C GLU A 59 20.19 21.24 14.31
N PHE A 60 19.27 21.89 15.01
CA PHE A 60 18.64 23.14 14.54
C PHE A 60 18.77 24.31 15.50
N GLY A 61 19.37 24.12 16.67
CA GLY A 61 19.49 25.15 17.69
C GLY A 61 18.15 25.57 18.31
N LEU A 62 17.14 24.72 18.24
CA LEU A 62 15.80 25.03 18.72
C LEU A 62 15.64 24.57 20.18
N ASN A 63 15.45 25.52 21.09
CA ASN A 63 15.22 25.24 22.51
C ASN A 63 13.73 25.38 22.83
N ILE A 64 13.03 24.26 22.79
CA ILE A 64 11.58 24.19 23.05
C ILE A 64 11.38 23.51 24.41
N SER A 65 10.60 24.14 25.32
CA SER A 65 10.27 23.52 26.58
C SER A 65 9.30 22.35 26.41
N GLN A 66 9.53 21.28 27.16
CA GLN A 66 8.65 20.13 27.26
C GLN A 66 7.23 20.50 27.75
N ASP A 67 7.08 21.65 28.42
CA ASP A 67 5.77 22.09 28.88
C ASP A 67 4.82 22.46 27.75
N TYR A 68 5.36 22.71 26.56
CA TYR A 68 4.58 23.20 25.41
C TYR A 68 4.30 22.15 24.35
N VAL A 69 4.97 21.00 24.39
CA VAL A 69 4.82 20.02 23.33
C VAL A 69 4.95 18.59 23.87
N LYS A 70 4.10 17.70 23.38
CA LYS A 70 4.22 16.25 23.57
C LYS A 70 4.24 15.62 22.19
N VAL A 71 5.19 14.73 21.95
CA VAL A 71 5.33 14.05 20.66
C VAL A 71 5.29 12.54 20.88
N PHE A 72 4.45 11.87 20.11
CA PHE A 72 4.33 10.41 20.10
C PHE A 72 4.70 9.85 18.74
N GLY A 73 5.49 8.79 18.75
CA GLY A 73 5.85 8.02 17.55
C GLY A 73 5.04 6.75 17.46
N LYS A 74 4.35 6.53 16.33
CA LYS A 74 3.64 5.29 16.05
C LYS A 74 4.58 4.33 15.33
N LEU A 75 4.98 3.24 15.99
CA LEU A 75 6.07 2.38 15.52
C LEU A 75 5.59 1.31 14.53
N GLU A 76 5.21 1.74 13.34
CA GLU A 76 4.73 0.86 12.27
C GLU A 76 5.82 -0.07 11.70
N SER A 77 7.09 0.21 11.97
CA SER A 77 8.21 -0.69 11.65
C SER A 77 8.17 -2.00 12.43
N GLN A 78 7.38 -2.07 13.50
CA GLN A 78 7.22 -3.31 14.28
C GLN A 78 6.16 -4.26 13.71
N LEU A 79 5.47 -3.86 12.65
CA LEU A 79 4.59 -4.78 11.93
C LEU A 79 5.41 -5.88 11.24
N PRO A 80 4.85 -7.08 11.05
CA PRO A 80 5.60 -8.22 10.50
C PRO A 80 6.24 -7.99 9.14
N SER A 81 5.71 -7.09 8.32
CA SER A 81 6.31 -6.71 7.04
C SER A 81 7.33 -5.56 7.16
N GLY A 82 7.61 -5.10 8.38
CA GLY A 82 8.52 -3.97 8.63
C GLY A 82 7.95 -2.60 8.32
N SER A 83 6.68 -2.50 7.93
CA SER A 83 6.09 -1.22 7.55
C SER A 83 4.56 -1.22 7.63
N ILE A 84 4.01 -0.02 7.62
CA ILE A 84 2.57 0.24 7.63
C ILE A 84 1.81 -0.42 6.46
N LYS A 85 2.51 -0.81 5.39
CA LYS A 85 1.90 -1.32 4.16
C LYS A 85 1.15 -2.65 4.31
N ILE A 86 1.41 -3.39 5.37
CA ILE A 86 0.65 -4.63 5.65
C ILE A 86 -0.82 -4.33 6.02
N ARG A 87 -1.13 -3.14 6.57
CA ARG A 87 -2.51 -2.78 6.95
C ARG A 87 -3.43 -2.69 5.73
N PRO A 88 -3.10 -1.88 4.69
CA PRO A 88 -3.92 -1.91 3.48
C PRO A 88 -3.90 -3.27 2.78
N ALA A 89 -2.75 -3.97 2.76
CA ALA A 89 -2.71 -5.32 2.18
C ALA A 89 -3.71 -6.23 2.88
N GLN A 90 -3.69 -6.26 4.22
CA GLN A 90 -4.63 -7.05 5.02
C GLN A 90 -6.08 -6.77 4.61
N LYS A 91 -6.48 -5.50 4.58
CA LYS A 91 -7.87 -5.10 4.29
C LYS A 91 -8.27 -5.45 2.86
N ILE A 92 -7.41 -5.16 1.89
CA ILE A 92 -7.67 -5.44 0.47
C ILE A 92 -7.85 -6.95 0.25
N PHE A 93 -6.94 -7.76 0.80
CA PHE A 93 -6.97 -9.21 0.61
C PHE A 93 -8.15 -9.85 1.35
N GLU A 94 -8.44 -9.40 2.57
CA GLU A 94 -9.59 -9.86 3.33
C GLU A 94 -10.90 -9.67 2.54
N GLU A 95 -11.11 -8.47 2.03
CA GLU A 95 -12.32 -8.13 1.27
C GLU A 95 -12.37 -8.87 -0.08
N ALA A 96 -11.22 -9.03 -0.75
CA ALA A 96 -11.16 -9.77 -2.01
C ALA A 96 -11.52 -11.26 -1.81
N ILE A 97 -11.04 -11.89 -0.74
CA ILE A 97 -11.39 -13.29 -0.42
C ILE A 97 -12.87 -13.39 -0.05
N LYS A 98 -13.37 -12.49 0.80
CA LYS A 98 -14.78 -12.48 1.25
C LYS A 98 -15.76 -12.23 0.13
N SER A 99 -15.36 -11.47 -0.88
CA SER A 99 -16.22 -11.20 -2.05
C SER A 99 -16.07 -12.22 -3.18
N GLY A 100 -15.18 -13.23 -3.02
CA GLY A 100 -14.91 -14.22 -4.06
C GLY A 100 -13.96 -13.76 -5.16
N LYS A 101 -13.55 -12.51 -5.16
CA LYS A 101 -12.63 -11.95 -6.16
C LYS A 101 -11.24 -12.57 -6.13
N LEU A 102 -10.84 -13.11 -4.99
CA LEU A 102 -9.55 -13.81 -4.84
C LEU A 102 -9.79 -15.21 -4.32
N ARG A 103 -9.28 -16.19 -5.05
CA ARG A 103 -9.41 -17.63 -4.75
C ARG A 103 -8.04 -18.30 -4.80
N SER A 104 -7.93 -19.42 -4.13
CA SER A 104 -6.74 -20.29 -4.19
C SER A 104 -6.39 -20.62 -5.65
N GLY A 105 -5.12 -20.58 -5.96
CA GLY A 105 -4.61 -20.89 -7.30
C GLY A 105 -4.45 -19.70 -8.22
N GLN A 106 -5.12 -18.58 -7.92
CA GLN A 106 -4.91 -17.36 -8.71
C GLN A 106 -3.54 -16.75 -8.42
N THR A 107 -2.99 -16.04 -9.41
CA THR A 107 -1.75 -15.29 -9.28
C THR A 107 -2.07 -13.82 -9.00
N ILE A 108 -1.37 -13.26 -8.03
CA ILE A 108 -1.44 -11.84 -7.69
C ILE A 108 -0.41 -11.10 -8.55
N PHE A 109 -0.85 -10.08 -9.27
CA PHE A 109 0.02 -9.17 -10.02
C PHE A 109 -0.09 -7.78 -9.38
N GLU A 110 1.04 -7.18 -9.01
CA GLU A 110 1.02 -5.83 -8.42
C GLU A 110 2.26 -5.05 -8.77
N ALA A 111 2.06 -3.78 -9.10
CA ALA A 111 3.15 -2.82 -9.26
C ALA A 111 3.55 -2.28 -7.89
N THR A 112 4.82 -2.41 -7.52
CA THR A 112 5.26 -1.98 -6.19
C THR A 112 6.65 -1.36 -6.21
N SER A 113 6.80 -0.28 -5.45
CA SER A 113 8.09 0.40 -5.24
C SER A 113 8.80 -0.07 -3.96
N GLY A 114 8.30 -1.13 -3.31
CA GLY A 114 9.03 -1.71 -2.18
C GLY A 114 8.17 -2.26 -1.05
N ASN A 115 7.80 -1.43 -0.09
CA ASN A 115 7.19 -1.89 1.17
C ASN A 115 5.87 -2.65 0.99
N PHE A 116 5.07 -2.34 -0.04
CA PHE A 116 3.87 -3.12 -0.32
C PHE A 116 4.24 -4.51 -0.85
N GLY A 117 5.33 -4.63 -1.61
CA GLY A 117 5.88 -5.93 -2.03
C GLY A 117 6.24 -6.80 -0.82
N LEU A 118 6.85 -6.19 0.23
CA LEU A 118 7.14 -6.93 1.47
C LEU A 118 5.84 -7.38 2.17
N ALA A 119 4.78 -6.59 2.12
CA ALA A 119 3.46 -7.03 2.61
C ALA A 119 2.92 -8.19 1.78
N LEU A 120 3.07 -8.14 0.45
CA LEU A 120 2.67 -9.24 -0.44
C LEU A 120 3.44 -10.53 -0.16
N SER A 121 4.69 -10.43 0.30
CA SER A 121 5.47 -11.62 0.69
C SER A 121 4.86 -12.34 1.89
N MET A 122 4.17 -11.62 2.77
CA MET A 122 3.41 -12.24 3.87
C MET A 122 2.17 -12.97 3.33
N ILE A 123 1.51 -12.36 2.33
CA ILE A 123 0.33 -12.93 1.66
C ILE A 123 0.71 -14.21 0.90
N SER A 124 1.89 -14.24 0.27
CA SER A 124 2.35 -15.42 -0.48
C SER A 124 2.51 -16.67 0.41
N LYS A 125 2.74 -16.48 1.72
CA LYS A 125 2.83 -17.59 2.68
C LYS A 125 1.51 -18.35 2.85
N LEU A 126 0.41 -17.83 2.32
CA LEU A 126 -0.88 -18.51 2.29
C LEU A 126 -1.01 -19.45 1.09
N GLY A 127 0.07 -19.66 0.34
CA GLY A 127 0.06 -20.51 -0.86
C GLY A 127 -0.38 -19.79 -2.13
N LEU A 128 -0.45 -18.46 -2.07
CA LEU A 128 -0.80 -17.64 -3.25
C LEU A 128 0.47 -17.29 -4.03
N ASN A 129 0.40 -17.40 -5.35
CA ASN A 129 1.48 -16.96 -6.22
C ASN A 129 1.47 -15.43 -6.31
N VAL A 130 2.63 -14.81 -6.19
CA VAL A 130 2.77 -13.35 -6.29
C VAL A 130 3.82 -13.01 -7.33
N ILE A 131 3.46 -12.14 -8.27
CA ILE A 131 4.38 -11.48 -9.20
C ILE A 131 4.38 -9.99 -8.88
N ALA A 132 5.52 -9.51 -8.42
CA ALA A 132 5.75 -8.10 -8.14
C ALA A 132 6.46 -7.46 -9.35
N LEU A 133 5.79 -6.51 -10.00
CA LEU A 133 6.41 -5.65 -11.00
C LEU A 133 7.09 -4.51 -10.24
N VAL A 134 8.42 -4.47 -10.23
CA VAL A 134 9.15 -3.52 -9.40
C VAL A 134 9.76 -2.39 -10.23
N SER A 135 9.96 -1.24 -9.58
CA SER A 135 10.49 -0.05 -10.23
C SER A 135 11.99 0.14 -9.98
N ARG A 136 12.59 0.93 -10.85
CA ARG A 136 13.98 1.39 -10.77
C ARG A 136 14.31 2.07 -9.43
N LYS A 137 13.33 2.71 -8.79
CA LYS A 137 13.52 3.44 -7.53
C LYS A 137 13.56 2.54 -6.29
N LEU A 138 13.45 1.24 -6.48
CA LEU A 138 13.49 0.30 -5.36
C LEU A 138 14.89 0.29 -4.73
N GLN A 139 14.95 0.53 -3.43
CA GLN A 139 16.21 0.50 -2.68
C GLN A 139 16.80 -0.92 -2.68
N ASP A 140 18.11 -1.03 -2.83
CA ASP A 140 18.80 -2.32 -2.91
C ASP A 140 18.44 -3.26 -1.76
N GLY A 141 18.39 -2.74 -0.54
CA GLY A 141 18.04 -3.54 0.62
C GLY A 141 16.62 -4.12 0.56
N VAL A 142 15.66 -3.35 0.04
CA VAL A 142 14.28 -3.83 -0.12
C VAL A 142 14.20 -4.88 -1.24
N LEU A 143 14.92 -4.66 -2.34
CA LEU A 143 14.97 -5.64 -3.44
C LEU A 143 15.55 -6.98 -2.97
N GLU A 144 16.61 -6.94 -2.16
CA GLU A 144 17.18 -8.16 -1.59
C GLU A 144 16.21 -8.89 -0.67
N GLU A 145 15.47 -8.14 0.15
CA GLU A 145 14.46 -8.70 1.04
C GLU A 145 13.31 -9.35 0.22
N LEU A 146 12.88 -8.70 -0.85
CA LEU A 146 11.87 -9.26 -1.75
C LEU A 146 12.37 -10.56 -2.40
N LYS A 147 13.61 -10.58 -2.88
CA LYS A 147 14.22 -11.79 -3.46
C LYS A 147 14.27 -12.94 -2.45
N LYS A 148 14.64 -12.63 -1.19
CA LYS A 148 14.69 -13.64 -0.11
C LYS A 148 13.30 -14.13 0.30
N SER A 149 12.26 -13.35 0.08
CA SER A 149 10.90 -13.69 0.49
C SER A 149 10.25 -14.80 -0.35
N GLY A 150 10.83 -15.09 -1.52
CA GLY A 150 10.33 -16.14 -2.41
C GLY A 150 9.23 -15.69 -3.36
N ILE A 151 8.84 -14.42 -3.36
CA ILE A 151 7.91 -13.93 -4.38
C ILE A 151 8.66 -13.74 -5.70
N ARG A 152 7.93 -13.85 -6.80
CA ARG A 152 8.49 -13.68 -8.14
C ARG A 152 8.57 -12.18 -8.45
N ILE A 153 9.71 -11.74 -8.96
CA ILE A 153 9.98 -10.33 -9.21
C ILE A 153 10.28 -10.13 -10.69
N ILE A 154 9.60 -9.18 -11.31
CA ILE A 154 9.92 -8.73 -12.67
C ILE A 154 10.36 -7.27 -12.54
N ASP A 155 11.64 -7.03 -12.79
CA ASP A 155 12.26 -5.70 -12.73
C ASP A 155 12.26 -5.10 -14.14
N LEU A 156 11.32 -4.21 -14.39
CA LEU A 156 11.12 -3.61 -15.71
C LEU A 156 12.08 -2.43 -15.99
N ASP A 157 12.88 -2.04 -14.98
CA ASP A 157 13.80 -0.89 -15.07
C ASP A 157 13.07 0.40 -15.50
N VAL A 158 11.86 0.59 -15.01
CA VAL A 158 11.04 1.79 -15.26
C VAL A 158 10.58 2.40 -13.95
N ASP A 159 10.20 3.66 -13.95
CA ASP A 159 9.65 4.31 -12.76
C ASP A 159 8.17 4.00 -12.60
N ILE A 160 7.77 3.54 -11.42
CA ILE A 160 6.36 3.46 -11.05
C ILE A 160 5.95 4.87 -10.59
N CYS A 161 4.91 5.41 -11.17
CA CYS A 161 4.42 6.76 -10.89
C CYS A 161 5.47 7.83 -11.21
N PRO A 162 5.84 8.01 -12.47
CA PRO A 162 6.66 9.16 -12.84
C PRO A 162 5.93 10.45 -12.46
N ALA A 163 6.68 11.46 -12.02
CA ALA A 163 6.10 12.76 -11.67
C ALA A 163 5.36 13.34 -12.87
N PRO A 164 4.18 13.98 -12.70
CA PRO A 164 3.48 14.61 -13.79
C PRO A 164 4.37 15.58 -14.55
N GLY A 165 4.48 15.43 -15.85
CA GLY A 165 5.34 16.21 -16.71
C GLY A 165 6.74 15.66 -16.91
N SER A 166 7.11 14.60 -16.18
CA SER A 166 8.38 13.90 -16.38
C SER A 166 8.23 12.68 -17.27
N GLU A 167 7.24 12.67 -18.16
CA GLU A 167 7.04 11.57 -19.10
C GLU A 167 8.32 11.36 -19.93
N SER A 168 9.18 10.47 -19.45
CA SER A 168 10.27 10.00 -20.28
C SER A 168 9.62 9.17 -21.39
N LYS A 169 9.57 9.71 -22.58
CA LYS A 169 9.15 8.94 -23.74
C LYS A 169 10.12 7.77 -23.89
N GLY A 170 9.67 6.59 -23.52
CA GLY A 170 10.46 5.40 -23.73
C GLY A 170 10.91 5.34 -25.18
N ASN A 171 12.19 5.15 -25.38
CA ASN A 171 12.73 4.89 -26.72
C ASN A 171 12.07 3.58 -27.21
N ALA A 172 11.60 3.55 -28.44
CA ALA A 172 10.95 2.38 -29.04
C ALA A 172 11.80 1.09 -28.95
N LEU A 173 13.13 1.23 -29.01
CA LEU A 173 14.03 0.09 -28.83
C LEU A 173 14.00 -0.44 -27.39
N THR A 174 14.03 0.45 -26.42
CA THR A 174 13.95 0.09 -24.99
C THR A 174 12.61 -0.61 -24.70
N THR A 175 11.51 -0.10 -25.24
CA THR A 175 10.18 -0.70 -25.07
C THR A 175 10.15 -2.15 -25.59
N LYS A 176 10.74 -2.39 -26.77
CA LYS A 176 10.80 -3.74 -27.36
C LYS A 176 11.62 -4.70 -26.51
N ILE A 177 12.77 -4.24 -25.99
CA ILE A 177 13.64 -5.05 -25.12
C ILE A 177 12.88 -5.41 -23.84
N THR A 178 12.21 -4.44 -23.23
CA THR A 178 11.41 -4.64 -22.02
C THR A 178 10.24 -5.59 -22.26
N LEU A 179 9.57 -5.46 -23.42
CA LEU A 179 8.47 -6.34 -23.81
C LEU A 179 8.93 -7.81 -23.91
N GLU A 180 10.05 -8.05 -24.58
CA GLU A 180 10.59 -9.40 -24.73
C GLU A 180 11.11 -9.95 -23.40
N TYR A 181 11.68 -9.10 -22.56
CA TYR A 181 12.09 -9.47 -21.20
C TYR A 181 10.87 -9.90 -20.38
N LEU A 182 9.80 -9.08 -20.34
CA LEU A 182 8.58 -9.39 -19.61
C LEU A 182 7.97 -10.73 -20.11
N ARG A 183 7.91 -10.90 -21.42
CA ARG A 183 7.42 -12.13 -22.05
C ARG A 183 8.23 -13.35 -21.59
N THR A 184 9.55 -13.23 -21.59
CA THR A 184 10.47 -14.31 -21.18
C THR A 184 10.31 -14.64 -19.70
N GLU A 185 10.19 -13.62 -18.83
CA GLU A 185 10.02 -13.84 -17.40
C GLU A 185 8.69 -14.55 -17.09
N LEU A 186 7.60 -14.16 -17.76
CA LEU A 186 6.31 -14.84 -17.58
C LEU A 186 6.41 -16.31 -18.03
N MET A 187 7.07 -16.57 -19.16
CA MET A 187 7.31 -17.95 -19.64
C MET A 187 8.16 -18.74 -18.63
N ASN A 188 9.22 -18.13 -18.08
CA ASN A 188 10.08 -18.76 -17.06
C ASN A 188 9.28 -19.08 -15.78
N TYR A 189 8.28 -18.27 -15.46
CA TYR A 189 7.40 -18.50 -14.31
C TYR A 189 6.26 -19.50 -14.61
N GLY A 190 6.22 -20.04 -15.83
CA GLY A 190 5.30 -21.10 -16.19
C GLY A 190 3.97 -20.65 -16.77
N PHE A 191 3.86 -19.38 -17.17
CA PHE A 191 2.63 -18.87 -17.80
C PHE A 191 2.53 -19.30 -19.26
N ASP A 192 1.32 -19.65 -19.69
CA ASP A 192 1.01 -19.78 -21.11
C ASP A 192 1.17 -18.40 -21.77
N ILE A 193 1.95 -18.33 -22.81
CA ILE A 193 2.28 -17.05 -23.42
C ILE A 193 1.26 -16.61 -24.48
N ALA A 194 0.34 -17.47 -24.87
CA ALA A 194 -0.67 -17.13 -25.87
C ALA A 194 -1.56 -15.94 -25.45
N PRO A 195 -2.04 -15.87 -24.20
CA PRO A 195 -2.79 -14.67 -23.77
C PRO A 195 -1.96 -13.39 -23.83
N PHE A 196 -0.67 -13.46 -23.50
CA PHE A 196 0.25 -12.31 -23.61
C PHE A 196 0.37 -11.86 -25.07
N ASP A 197 0.59 -12.80 -25.98
CA ASP A 197 0.80 -12.49 -27.40
C ASP A 197 -0.47 -11.89 -28.03
N ILE A 198 -1.66 -12.29 -27.59
CA ILE A 198 -2.94 -11.70 -28.02
C ILE A 198 -3.02 -10.21 -27.62
N HIS A 199 -2.52 -9.87 -26.41
CA HIS A 199 -2.60 -8.52 -25.86
C HIS A 199 -1.29 -7.73 -26.05
N LYS A 200 -0.39 -8.20 -26.91
CA LYS A 200 0.97 -7.64 -27.08
C LYS A 200 0.96 -6.14 -27.36
N GLU A 201 0.08 -5.66 -28.24
CA GLU A 201 0.01 -4.25 -28.60
C GLU A 201 -0.37 -3.38 -27.39
N GLU A 202 -1.35 -3.83 -26.60
CA GLU A 202 -1.81 -3.12 -25.40
C GLU A 202 -0.68 -3.07 -24.34
N ILE A 203 0.02 -4.17 -24.15
CA ILE A 203 1.17 -4.27 -23.23
C ILE A 203 2.28 -3.32 -23.70
N GLU A 204 2.61 -3.31 -24.99
CA GLU A 204 3.64 -2.45 -25.56
C GLU A 204 3.31 -0.96 -25.33
N ILE A 205 2.04 -0.57 -25.48
CA ILE A 205 1.59 0.81 -25.22
C ILE A 205 1.82 1.18 -23.74
N LEU A 206 1.47 0.27 -22.81
CA LEU A 206 1.67 0.52 -21.36
C LEU A 206 3.15 0.63 -21.01
N LEU A 207 3.98 -0.25 -21.57
CA LEU A 207 5.44 -0.19 -21.38
C LEU A 207 6.04 1.11 -21.94
N ALA A 208 5.59 1.55 -23.12
CA ALA A 208 6.05 2.79 -23.72
C ALA A 208 5.70 4.02 -22.87
N LYS A 209 4.56 3.96 -22.18
CA LYS A 209 4.12 5.00 -21.24
C LYS A 209 4.71 4.84 -19.84
N GLN A 210 5.44 3.76 -19.59
CA GLN A 210 5.93 3.37 -18.26
C GLN A 210 4.79 3.21 -17.24
N ASP A 211 3.61 2.79 -17.71
CA ASP A 211 2.42 2.64 -16.89
C ASP A 211 2.36 1.23 -16.29
N VAL A 212 3.23 0.99 -15.32
CA VAL A 212 3.38 -0.33 -14.68
C VAL A 212 2.14 -0.69 -13.85
N ILE A 213 1.43 0.30 -13.35
CA ILE A 213 0.20 0.09 -12.56
C ILE A 213 -0.87 -0.55 -13.46
N ASN A 214 -1.17 0.06 -14.59
CA ASN A 214 -2.15 -0.50 -15.52
C ASN A 214 -1.63 -1.78 -16.19
N LEU A 215 -0.32 -1.94 -16.33
CA LEU A 215 0.28 -3.20 -16.79
C LEU A 215 -0.03 -4.35 -15.81
N ALA A 216 0.12 -4.13 -14.51
CA ALA A 216 -0.22 -5.15 -13.50
C ALA A 216 -1.71 -5.54 -13.57
N LYS A 217 -2.58 -4.54 -13.72
CA LYS A 217 -4.03 -4.77 -13.90
C LYS A 217 -4.34 -5.61 -15.15
N LEU A 218 -3.68 -5.27 -16.27
CA LEU A 218 -3.86 -6.01 -17.52
C LEU A 218 -3.37 -7.45 -17.39
N LEU A 219 -2.20 -7.67 -16.80
CA LEU A 219 -1.67 -9.02 -16.58
C LEU A 219 -2.60 -9.84 -15.68
N ALA A 220 -3.12 -9.25 -14.61
CA ALA A 220 -4.11 -9.92 -13.76
C ALA A 220 -5.34 -10.32 -14.57
N LYS A 221 -5.84 -9.43 -15.42
CA LYS A 221 -7.03 -9.67 -16.26
C LYS A 221 -6.79 -10.82 -17.26
N ILE A 222 -5.67 -10.81 -17.99
CA ILE A 222 -5.41 -11.80 -19.04
C ILE A 222 -5.06 -13.19 -18.51
N TYR A 223 -4.60 -13.27 -17.26
CA TYR A 223 -4.23 -14.53 -16.60
C TYR A 223 -5.22 -14.98 -15.52
N ASP A 224 -6.42 -14.42 -15.50
CA ASP A 224 -7.45 -14.71 -14.47
C ASP A 224 -6.85 -14.63 -13.06
N GLY A 225 -6.04 -13.60 -12.83
CA GLY A 225 -5.38 -13.34 -11.55
C GLY A 225 -6.06 -12.22 -10.77
N PHE A 226 -5.37 -11.73 -9.75
CA PHE A 226 -5.87 -10.65 -8.89
C PHE A 226 -4.85 -9.51 -8.84
N CYS A 227 -5.33 -8.27 -8.94
CA CYS A 227 -4.52 -7.07 -8.73
C CYS A 227 -5.06 -6.29 -7.53
N PRO A 228 -4.28 -6.11 -6.46
CA PRO A 228 -4.71 -5.36 -5.28
C PRO A 228 -4.96 -3.86 -5.54
N GLU A 229 -4.29 -3.28 -6.53
CA GLU A 229 -4.46 -1.88 -6.95
C GLU A 229 -4.22 -0.88 -5.80
N GLN A 230 -3.10 -1.02 -5.08
CA GLN A 230 -2.83 -0.22 -3.87
C GLN A 230 -2.97 1.30 -4.05
N TYR A 231 -2.80 1.80 -5.28
CA TYR A 231 -2.86 3.24 -5.57
C TYR A 231 -4.28 3.76 -5.73
N ASP A 232 -5.20 2.93 -6.22
CA ASP A 232 -6.56 3.34 -6.57
C ASP A 232 -7.64 2.71 -5.66
N ASN A 233 -7.26 1.79 -4.78
CA ASN A 233 -8.20 1.00 -3.98
C ASN A 233 -8.60 1.75 -2.71
N GLU A 234 -9.87 2.12 -2.60
CA GLU A 234 -10.42 2.81 -1.43
C GLU A 234 -10.23 2.00 -0.13
N LEU A 235 -10.08 0.68 -0.23
CA LEU A 235 -9.79 -0.17 0.94
C LEU A 235 -8.46 0.18 1.60
N ASN A 236 -7.53 0.79 0.85
CA ASN A 236 -6.30 1.34 1.42
C ASN A 236 -6.62 2.44 2.46
N VAL A 237 -7.55 3.33 2.13
CA VAL A 237 -7.99 4.41 3.04
C VAL A 237 -8.75 3.81 4.22
N ILE A 238 -9.70 2.90 3.93
CA ILE A 238 -10.55 2.26 4.95
C ILE A 238 -9.69 1.51 5.99
N ALA A 239 -8.65 0.82 5.55
CA ALA A 239 -7.71 0.14 6.46
C ALA A 239 -7.16 1.09 7.53
N HIS A 240 -6.79 2.31 7.12
CA HIS A 240 -6.23 3.29 8.05
C HIS A 240 -7.30 3.95 8.93
N ILE A 241 -8.53 4.08 8.45
CA ILE A 241 -9.65 4.55 9.28
C ILE A 241 -9.94 3.51 10.39
N GLU A 242 -10.11 2.26 9.98
CA GLU A 242 -10.56 1.18 10.87
C GLU A 242 -9.49 0.69 11.84
N THR A 243 -8.22 0.82 11.48
CA THR A 243 -7.12 0.35 12.34
C THR A 243 -6.21 1.49 12.80
N THR A 244 -5.40 2.09 11.95
CA THR A 244 -4.34 3.04 12.35
C THR A 244 -4.88 4.20 13.18
N ALA A 245 -5.92 4.89 12.66
CA ALA A 245 -6.46 6.08 13.32
C ALA A 245 -7.14 5.71 14.64
N LYS A 246 -8.00 4.68 14.61
CA LYS A 246 -8.71 4.19 15.79
C LYS A 246 -7.73 3.69 16.86
N GLU A 247 -6.68 2.99 16.45
CA GLU A 247 -5.63 2.49 17.33
C GLU A 247 -4.89 3.62 18.05
N ILE A 248 -4.51 4.67 17.32
CA ILE A 248 -3.86 5.86 17.91
C ILE A 248 -4.81 6.50 18.94
N ASP A 249 -6.07 6.64 18.56
CA ASP A 249 -7.08 7.24 19.42
C ASP A 249 -7.24 6.46 20.74
N GLU A 250 -7.45 5.13 20.64
CA GLU A 250 -7.56 4.25 21.81
C GLU A 250 -6.31 4.29 22.69
N GLN A 251 -5.11 4.34 22.06
CA GLN A 251 -3.86 4.37 22.81
C GLN A 251 -3.67 5.69 23.54
N LEU A 252 -4.04 6.81 22.95
CA LEU A 252 -4.00 8.12 23.61
C LEU A 252 -5.00 8.17 24.78
N GLU A 253 -6.24 7.69 24.55
CA GLU A 253 -7.25 7.61 25.63
C GLU A 253 -6.74 6.80 26.83
N ASN A 254 -6.07 5.68 26.57
CA ASN A 254 -5.55 4.79 27.62
C ASN A 254 -4.50 5.46 28.53
N ILE A 255 -3.85 6.53 28.05
CA ILE A 255 -2.86 7.28 28.83
C ILE A 255 -3.41 8.65 29.29
N GLY A 256 -4.72 8.85 29.19
CA GLY A 256 -5.38 10.08 29.62
C GLY A 256 -5.23 11.26 28.67
N GLU A 257 -4.84 10.98 27.42
CA GLU A 257 -4.70 12.00 26.38
C GLU A 257 -5.91 11.90 25.41
N ASN A 258 -6.05 12.90 24.54
CA ASN A 258 -7.14 12.92 23.57
C ASN A 258 -6.60 13.32 22.19
N LEU A 259 -6.88 12.52 21.19
CA LEU A 259 -6.38 12.75 19.83
C LEU A 259 -6.77 14.12 19.28
N SER A 260 -7.89 14.69 19.74
CA SER A 260 -8.32 16.03 19.32
C SER A 260 -7.33 17.14 19.70
N ASN A 261 -6.43 16.88 20.65
CA ASN A 261 -5.41 17.86 21.09
C ASN A 261 -4.11 17.76 20.29
N TYR A 262 -4.03 16.85 19.32
CA TYR A 262 -2.81 16.55 18.58
C TYR A 262 -2.96 16.82 17.09
N SER A 263 -1.84 17.16 16.46
CA SER A 263 -1.68 17.12 15.03
C SER A 263 -0.95 15.83 14.66
N VAL A 264 -1.37 15.18 13.58
CA VAL A 264 -0.70 13.98 13.07
C VAL A 264 0.19 14.36 11.89
N VAL A 265 1.43 13.90 11.90
CA VAL A 265 2.37 14.12 10.79
C VAL A 265 2.67 12.76 10.16
N CYS A 266 2.53 12.66 8.86
CA CYS A 266 2.85 11.43 8.12
C CYS A 266 3.43 11.75 6.74
N THR A 267 4.20 10.81 6.20
CA THR A 267 4.75 10.94 4.85
C THR A 267 3.71 10.56 3.80
N PHE A 268 3.85 11.13 2.61
CA PHE A 268 3.00 10.82 1.46
C PHE A 268 3.61 9.66 0.66
N GLY A 269 2.77 8.69 0.32
CA GLY A 269 3.03 7.63 -0.63
C GLY A 269 1.80 7.47 -1.51
N THR A 270 0.98 6.45 -1.26
CA THR A 270 -0.31 6.26 -1.96
C THR A 270 -1.41 7.22 -1.49
N GLY A 271 -1.17 7.94 -0.39
CA GLY A 271 -2.20 8.80 0.21
C GLY A 271 -3.13 8.09 1.20
N GLY A 272 -3.13 6.76 1.23
CA GLY A 272 -4.07 6.00 2.08
C GLY A 272 -3.98 6.35 3.56
N THR A 273 -2.77 6.44 4.11
CA THR A 273 -2.56 6.76 5.53
C THR A 273 -3.07 8.17 5.86
N SER A 274 -2.63 9.17 5.09
CA SER A 274 -2.99 10.57 5.35
C SER A 274 -4.50 10.81 5.22
N LEU A 275 -5.10 10.22 4.18
CA LEU A 275 -6.54 10.37 3.93
C LEU A 275 -7.36 9.61 5.00
N GLY A 276 -6.92 8.40 5.37
CA GLY A 276 -7.60 7.62 6.43
C GLY A 276 -7.58 8.33 7.77
N LEU A 277 -6.41 8.83 8.19
CA LEU A 277 -6.27 9.62 9.43
C LEU A 277 -7.11 10.89 9.37
N SER A 278 -7.06 11.61 8.23
CA SER A 278 -7.81 12.86 8.05
C SER A 278 -9.32 12.62 8.14
N ARG A 279 -9.83 11.60 7.45
CA ARG A 279 -11.26 11.25 7.49
C ARG A 279 -11.69 10.85 8.90
N TYR A 280 -10.91 10.03 9.60
CA TYR A 280 -11.22 9.62 10.98
C TYR A 280 -11.30 10.85 11.90
N ILE A 281 -10.24 11.67 11.93
CA ILE A 281 -10.17 12.83 12.83
C ILE A 281 -11.28 13.84 12.52
N SER A 282 -11.57 14.05 11.23
CA SER A 282 -12.65 14.94 10.81
C SER A 282 -14.02 14.41 11.26
N ASN A 283 -14.26 13.11 11.07
CA ASN A 283 -15.55 12.50 11.40
C ASN A 283 -15.79 12.42 12.92
N VAL A 284 -14.76 12.11 13.69
CA VAL A 284 -14.89 11.93 15.15
C VAL A 284 -14.83 13.27 15.89
N TYR A 285 -13.95 14.18 15.45
CA TYR A 285 -13.62 15.39 16.22
C TYR A 285 -13.94 16.71 15.49
N GLY A 286 -14.37 16.65 14.22
CA GLY A 286 -14.67 17.85 13.45
C GLY A 286 -13.42 18.69 13.13
N LYS A 287 -12.23 18.10 13.13
CA LYS A 287 -10.97 18.83 13.01
C LYS A 287 -10.16 18.43 11.78
N LYS A 288 -9.37 19.37 11.26
CA LYS A 288 -8.36 19.12 10.23
C LYS A 288 -7.00 19.19 10.92
N ALA A 289 -6.41 18.04 11.22
CA ALA A 289 -5.22 17.93 12.05
C ALA A 289 -4.17 16.97 11.50
N VAL A 290 -4.16 16.75 10.17
CA VAL A 290 -3.17 15.88 9.52
C VAL A 290 -2.27 16.73 8.61
N HIS A 291 -0.97 16.63 8.85
CA HIS A 291 0.08 17.30 8.08
C HIS A 291 0.84 16.25 7.28
N VAL A 292 0.99 16.48 6.00
CA VAL A 292 1.61 15.50 5.09
C VAL A 292 2.95 16.02 4.63
N VAL A 293 3.98 15.16 4.78
CA VAL A 293 5.35 15.45 4.32
C VAL A 293 5.56 14.74 2.99
N PHE A 294 5.94 15.50 1.98
CA PHE A 294 6.21 14.98 0.64
C PHE A 294 7.72 14.88 0.41
N PRO A 295 8.19 13.87 -0.34
CA PRO A 295 9.57 13.85 -0.79
C PRO A 295 9.89 15.10 -1.62
N LEU A 296 11.11 15.58 -1.54
CA LEU A 296 11.53 16.78 -2.28
C LEU A 296 11.40 16.60 -3.79
N GLU A 297 11.71 15.41 -4.27
CA GLU A 297 11.64 15.04 -5.68
C GLU A 297 10.22 15.03 -6.25
N ASP A 298 9.23 14.88 -5.38
CA ASP A 298 7.81 14.75 -5.77
C ASP A 298 6.98 16.01 -5.44
N GLN A 299 7.62 17.16 -5.31
CA GLN A 299 6.90 18.40 -4.94
C GLN A 299 5.83 18.80 -5.97
N ASP A 300 6.03 18.48 -7.24
CA ASP A 300 5.02 18.76 -8.27
C ASP A 300 3.78 17.85 -8.12
N VAL A 301 3.97 16.62 -7.67
CA VAL A 301 2.87 15.70 -7.30
C VAL A 301 2.11 16.25 -6.09
N ALA A 302 2.79 16.88 -5.17
CA ALA A 302 2.19 17.49 -3.98
C ALA A 302 1.15 18.56 -4.35
N ARG A 303 1.43 19.34 -5.34
CA ARG A 303 0.48 20.35 -5.85
C ARG A 303 -0.81 19.75 -6.41
N UNK A 304 -0.62 18.75 -6.91
CA UNK A 304 -1.72 18.06 -7.49
C UNK A 304 -2.48 17.26 -6.48
N UNK A 305 -1.85 16.86 -5.59
CA UNK A 305 -2.41 16.18 -4.47
C UNK A 305 -3.04 17.15 -3.48
N UNK A 306 -2.59 18.11 -3.53
CA UNK A 306 -3.12 19.13 -2.73
C UNK A 306 -4.51 19.54 -3.18
N UNK A 307 -4.66 19.41 -4.22
CA UNK A 307 -5.95 19.60 -4.80
C UNK A 307 -6.89 18.50 -4.39
N UNK A 308 -6.43 17.56 -4.33
CA UNK A 308 -7.19 16.49 -3.86
C UNK A 308 -7.35 16.49 -2.37
N UNK A 309 -6.55 16.90 -1.81
CA UNK A 309 -6.53 17.06 -0.40
C UNK A 309 -7.29 18.27 0.05
N UNK A 310 -7.35 18.95 -0.66
CA UNK A 310 -8.12 20.08 -0.39
C UNK A 310 -9.60 19.86 -0.49
N UNK A 311 -9.70 19.04 -0.97
CA UNK A 311 -11.03 18.54 -1.11
C UNK A 311 -11.43 17.71 0.04
N CYS A 312 -10.64 17.54 1.04
CA CYS A 312 -10.98 16.79 2.25
C CYS A 312 -11.18 17.70 3.47
#